data_2afa6e6e2db71002098ace862aa641d5
#
_entry.id   2afa6e6e2db71002098ace862aa641d5
#
_cell.length_a   1.000
_cell.length_b   1.000
_cell.length_c   1.000
_cell.angle_alpha   90.00
_cell.angle_beta   90.00
_cell.angle_gamma   90.00
#
_symmetry.space_group_name_H-M   'P 1'
#
loop_
_entity.id
_entity.type
_entity.pdbx_description
1 polymer ?
#
loop_
_entity_poly.entity_id
_entity_poly.type
_entity_poly.pdbx_seq_one_letter_code
_entity_poly.pdbx_strand_id
1 'polypeptide(L)'
;MEMILTDPEGIEQREWMPDLDLDNGDTNDFEITIDLKDWEESLTYGCRLFVPGTEYGGMIGDIESNTLTERVTLRGDTWRGMLTKKVIEPPTGEDYRIVSGNLHEILKDLIEPEFPGLFQVPVLEEDIEITYQFDRYCTLLAGLQKMLDAVDRRLQICYRQGAPGKSGYVEVAVVPRKDYSEEVEFSQDGKLTLD
;
A
#
# COMPACT_ATOMS: atom_id res chain seq x y z
N MET A 1 1.67 -5.14 -17.77
CA MET A 1 2.78 -4.94 -16.81
C MET A 1 3.15 -6.29 -16.23
N GLU A 2 4.43 -6.62 -16.20
CA GLU A 2 4.91 -7.87 -15.61
C GLU A 2 4.94 -7.77 -14.09
N MET A 3 4.34 -8.73 -13.43
CA MET A 3 4.22 -8.80 -11.98
C MET A 3 4.69 -10.15 -11.48
N ILE A 4 5.01 -10.25 -10.23
CA ILE A 4 5.27 -11.49 -9.54
C ILE A 4 4.01 -11.89 -8.76
N LEU A 5 3.57 -13.13 -8.95
CA LEU A 5 2.50 -13.77 -8.17
C LEU A 5 3.12 -14.59 -7.05
N THR A 6 2.55 -14.48 -5.84
CA THR A 6 2.88 -15.36 -4.71
C THR A 6 1.70 -16.26 -4.35
N ASP A 7 1.95 -17.25 -3.51
CA ASP A 7 0.90 -17.93 -2.74
C ASP A 7 0.38 -17.03 -1.57
N PRO A 8 -0.61 -17.48 -0.79
CA PRO A 8 -1.12 -16.73 0.36
C PRO A 8 -0.08 -16.51 1.46
N GLU A 9 0.91 -17.38 1.58
CA GLU A 9 2.03 -17.26 2.51
C GLU A 9 3.07 -16.23 2.05
N GLY A 10 2.94 -15.75 0.80
CA GLY A 10 3.83 -14.76 0.21
C GLY A 10 5.10 -15.34 -0.41
N ILE A 11 5.11 -16.62 -0.70
CA ILE A 11 6.20 -17.28 -1.42
C ILE A 11 5.98 -17.13 -2.93
N GLU A 12 6.97 -16.64 -3.63
CA GLU A 12 6.91 -16.42 -5.07
C GLU A 12 6.66 -17.71 -5.84
N GLN A 13 5.69 -17.65 -6.75
CA GLN A 13 5.27 -18.77 -7.59
C GLN A 13 5.73 -18.59 -9.04
N ARG A 14 5.43 -17.45 -9.62
CA ARG A 14 5.74 -17.17 -11.04
C ARG A 14 5.67 -15.68 -11.39
N GLU A 15 6.28 -15.35 -12.49
CA GLU A 15 6.01 -14.11 -13.24
C GLU A 15 4.65 -14.23 -13.95
N TRP A 16 3.92 -13.11 -13.99
CA TRP A 16 2.58 -13.06 -14.57
C TRP A 16 2.34 -11.70 -15.23
N MET A 17 1.73 -11.72 -16.40
CA MET A 17 1.27 -10.51 -17.11
C MET A 17 -0.25 -10.53 -17.25
N PRO A 18 -1.00 -10.21 -16.19
CA PRO A 18 -2.45 -10.17 -16.23
C PRO A 18 -2.99 -8.96 -17.00
N ASP A 19 -4.24 -9.05 -17.44
CA ASP A 19 -5.05 -7.89 -17.79
C ASP A 19 -5.51 -7.23 -16.48
N LEU A 20 -4.75 -6.22 -16.07
CA LEU A 20 -4.82 -5.60 -14.74
C LEU A 20 -5.25 -4.15 -14.84
N ASP A 21 -6.29 -3.79 -14.13
CA ASP A 21 -6.64 -2.43 -13.75
C ASP A 21 -6.24 -2.20 -12.29
N LEU A 22 -5.39 -1.21 -12.03
CA LEU A 22 -4.87 -0.92 -10.69
C LEU A 22 -4.89 0.59 -10.45
N ASP A 23 -5.57 1.01 -9.40
CA ASP A 23 -5.62 2.39 -8.91
C ASP A 23 -4.84 2.54 -7.60
N ASN A 24 -3.89 3.47 -7.60
CA ASN A 24 -3.15 3.90 -6.40
C ASN A 24 -3.36 5.40 -6.21
N GLY A 25 -4.36 5.77 -5.44
CA GLY A 25 -4.59 7.20 -5.14
C GLY A 25 -6.02 7.51 -4.80
N ASP A 26 -6.98 6.98 -5.54
CA ASP A 26 -8.42 7.20 -5.32
C ASP A 26 -9.07 5.99 -4.64
N THR A 27 -9.35 4.91 -5.38
CA THR A 27 -9.99 3.71 -4.82
C THR A 27 -9.00 2.83 -4.08
N ASN A 28 -7.74 2.82 -4.50
CA ASN A 28 -6.65 2.02 -3.93
C ASN A 28 -6.93 0.51 -3.98
N ASP A 29 -7.47 0.06 -5.09
CA ASP A 29 -7.82 -1.32 -5.38
C ASP A 29 -7.27 -1.79 -6.73
N PHE A 30 -7.50 -3.05 -7.04
CA PHE A 30 -7.20 -3.59 -8.37
C PHE A 30 -8.24 -4.62 -8.80
N GLU A 31 -8.39 -4.76 -10.12
CA GLU A 31 -9.18 -5.80 -10.74
C GLU A 31 -8.35 -6.49 -11.84
N ILE A 32 -8.42 -7.82 -11.89
CA ILE A 32 -7.81 -8.66 -12.91
C ILE A 32 -8.90 -9.53 -13.51
N THR A 33 -9.00 -9.55 -14.84
CA THR A 33 -9.90 -10.43 -15.56
C THR A 33 -9.10 -11.49 -16.32
N ILE A 34 -9.45 -12.76 -16.14
CA ILE A 34 -8.87 -13.90 -16.84
C ILE A 34 -9.96 -14.76 -17.47
N ASP A 35 -9.62 -15.51 -18.54
CA ASP A 35 -10.53 -16.51 -19.08
C ASP A 35 -10.67 -17.67 -18.08
N LEU A 36 -11.88 -18.24 -17.94
CA LEU A 36 -12.15 -19.33 -17.01
C LEU A 36 -11.26 -20.57 -17.27
N LYS A 37 -10.90 -20.82 -18.54
CA LYS A 37 -9.98 -21.91 -18.93
C LYS A 37 -8.54 -21.73 -18.42
N ASP A 38 -8.14 -20.48 -18.16
CA ASP A 38 -6.78 -20.11 -17.71
C ASP A 38 -6.73 -19.91 -16.18
N TRP A 39 -7.87 -20.05 -15.50
CA TRP A 39 -7.92 -19.98 -14.05
C TRP A 39 -7.35 -21.26 -13.41
N GLU A 40 -6.55 -21.07 -12.39
CA GLU A 40 -5.92 -22.13 -11.60
C GLU A 40 -6.31 -21.99 -10.13
N GLU A 41 -6.48 -23.14 -9.45
CA GLU A 41 -6.81 -23.15 -8.00
C GLU A 41 -5.74 -22.48 -7.12
N SER A 42 -4.52 -22.34 -7.64
CA SER A 42 -3.44 -21.61 -6.99
C SER A 42 -3.71 -20.11 -6.88
N LEU A 43 -4.55 -19.55 -7.76
CA LEU A 43 -5.02 -18.16 -7.71
C LEU A 43 -6.16 -18.05 -6.69
N THR A 44 -5.82 -17.87 -5.44
CA THR A 44 -6.78 -17.87 -4.32
C THR A 44 -6.66 -16.62 -3.44
N TYR A 45 -7.58 -16.51 -2.47
CA TYR A 45 -7.55 -15.43 -1.48
C TYR A 45 -6.21 -15.37 -0.75
N GLY A 46 -5.68 -14.17 -0.55
CA GLY A 46 -4.41 -13.95 0.14
C GLY A 46 -3.17 -14.01 -0.76
N CYS A 47 -3.29 -14.50 -2.00
CA CYS A 47 -2.21 -14.38 -2.99
C CYS A 47 -1.86 -12.92 -3.21
N ARG A 48 -0.56 -12.63 -3.35
CA ARG A 48 -0.05 -11.28 -3.53
C ARG A 48 0.46 -11.13 -4.95
N LEU A 49 0.27 -9.91 -5.47
CA LEU A 49 0.75 -9.47 -6.77
C LEU A 49 1.61 -8.25 -6.57
N PHE A 50 2.78 -8.18 -7.18
CA PHE A 50 3.63 -7.01 -7.05
C PHE A 50 4.62 -6.84 -8.20
N VAL A 51 5.02 -5.60 -8.43
CA VAL A 51 6.19 -5.26 -9.23
C VAL A 51 7.36 -4.99 -8.29
N PRO A 52 8.45 -5.74 -8.38
CA PRO A 52 9.58 -5.60 -7.47
C PRO A 52 10.11 -4.17 -7.36
N GLY A 53 10.37 -3.72 -6.14
CA GLY A 53 10.93 -2.40 -5.86
C GLY A 53 9.99 -1.23 -6.11
N THR A 54 8.70 -1.48 -6.32
CA THR A 54 7.69 -0.45 -6.54
C THR A 54 6.55 -0.54 -5.54
N GLU A 55 5.64 0.43 -5.60
CA GLU A 55 4.39 0.43 -4.86
C GLU A 55 3.28 -0.38 -5.55
N TYR A 56 3.47 -0.73 -6.84
CA TYR A 56 2.44 -1.43 -7.60
C TYR A 56 2.30 -2.87 -7.14
N GLY A 57 1.17 -3.16 -6.52
CA GLY A 57 0.85 -4.47 -6.00
C GLY A 57 -0.26 -4.44 -4.95
N GLY A 58 -0.65 -5.63 -4.53
CA GLY A 58 -1.73 -5.82 -3.56
C GLY A 58 -1.99 -7.28 -3.24
N MET A 59 -3.12 -7.54 -2.59
CA MET A 59 -3.51 -8.87 -2.16
C MET A 59 -4.91 -9.20 -2.68
N ILE A 60 -5.08 -10.40 -3.26
CA ILE A 60 -6.38 -10.90 -3.73
C ILE A 60 -7.31 -11.09 -2.53
N GLY A 61 -8.44 -10.38 -2.54
CA GLY A 61 -9.45 -10.37 -1.49
C GLY A 61 -10.83 -10.84 -1.95
N ASP A 62 -11.06 -10.92 -3.27
CA ASP A 62 -12.32 -11.37 -3.86
C ASP A 62 -12.09 -12.11 -5.18
N ILE A 63 -12.90 -13.16 -5.43
CA ILE A 63 -12.83 -13.98 -6.63
C ILE A 63 -14.26 -14.26 -7.09
N GLU A 64 -14.60 -13.76 -8.26
CA GLU A 64 -15.90 -13.95 -8.89
C GLU A 64 -15.75 -14.73 -10.19
N SER A 65 -16.47 -15.85 -10.35
CA SER A 65 -16.52 -16.61 -11.59
C SER A 65 -17.85 -16.44 -12.29
N ASN A 66 -17.82 -16.18 -13.59
CA ASN A 66 -19.01 -16.04 -14.44
C ASN A 66 -18.93 -17.06 -15.59
N THR A 67 -19.72 -18.13 -15.46
CA THR A 67 -19.75 -19.21 -16.45
C THR A 67 -20.47 -18.81 -17.76
N LEU A 68 -21.29 -17.77 -17.75
CA LEU A 68 -21.96 -17.28 -18.97
C LEU A 68 -21.00 -16.50 -19.86
N THR A 69 -20.05 -15.77 -19.26
CA THR A 69 -19.02 -15.00 -19.97
C THR A 69 -17.70 -15.75 -20.06
N GLU A 70 -17.62 -16.94 -19.43
CA GLU A 70 -16.41 -17.75 -19.30
C GLU A 70 -15.21 -16.96 -18.75
N ARG A 71 -15.47 -16.13 -17.74
CA ARG A 71 -14.46 -15.27 -17.12
C ARG A 71 -14.39 -15.43 -15.61
N VAL A 72 -13.21 -15.21 -15.06
CA VAL A 72 -12.95 -15.06 -13.63
C VAL A 72 -12.39 -13.67 -13.39
N THR A 73 -12.97 -12.97 -12.43
CA THR A 73 -12.50 -11.65 -11.98
C THR A 73 -11.92 -11.78 -10.60
N LEU A 74 -10.69 -11.35 -10.45
CA LEU A 74 -9.97 -11.29 -9.18
C LEU A 74 -9.89 -9.82 -8.77
N ARG A 75 -10.29 -9.51 -7.54
CA ARG A 75 -10.21 -8.16 -6.98
C ARG A 75 -9.44 -8.15 -5.69
N GLY A 76 -8.83 -7.03 -5.38
CA GLY A 76 -8.12 -6.87 -4.13
C GLY A 76 -7.75 -5.44 -3.82
N ASP A 77 -7.27 -5.25 -2.59
CA ASP A 77 -6.77 -3.95 -2.16
C ASP A 77 -5.28 -3.83 -2.54
N THR A 78 -4.87 -2.65 -3.04
CA THR A 78 -3.45 -2.30 -3.12
C THR A 78 -2.85 -2.17 -1.72
N TRP A 79 -1.54 -2.01 -1.61
CA TRP A 79 -0.90 -1.80 -0.30
C TRP A 79 -1.48 -0.58 0.44
N ARG A 80 -1.85 0.49 -0.29
CA ARG A 80 -2.55 1.65 0.28
C ARG A 80 -3.97 1.32 0.67
N GLY A 81 -4.67 0.57 -0.16
CA GLY A 81 -6.03 0.11 0.12
C GLY A 81 -6.13 -0.67 1.41
N MET A 82 -5.16 -1.54 1.69
CA MET A 82 -5.09 -2.27 2.96
C MET A 82 -4.99 -1.32 4.16
N LEU A 83 -4.19 -0.26 4.08
CA LEU A 83 -4.09 0.77 5.14
C LEU A 83 -5.41 1.57 5.25
N THR A 84 -6.14 1.76 4.16
CA THR A 84 -7.44 2.46 4.18
C THR A 84 -8.52 1.65 4.89
N LYS A 85 -8.42 0.32 4.90
CA LYS A 85 -9.39 -0.57 5.58
C LYS A 85 -9.23 -0.59 7.12
N LYS A 86 -8.15 -0.04 7.64
CA LYS A 86 -7.90 0.05 9.09
C LYS A 86 -8.27 1.41 9.62
N VAL A 87 -8.73 1.46 10.86
CA VAL A 87 -9.20 2.68 11.54
C VAL A 87 -8.33 2.94 12.77
N ILE A 88 -7.92 4.19 12.94
CA ILE A 88 -7.24 4.63 14.17
C ILE A 88 -8.32 4.91 15.22
N GLU A 89 -8.40 4.04 16.21
CA GLU A 89 -9.37 4.15 17.30
C GLU A 89 -8.77 4.92 18.49
N PRO A 90 -9.56 5.82 19.14
CA PRO A 90 -9.17 6.39 20.40
C PRO A 90 -9.01 5.30 21.48
N PRO A 91 -8.09 5.45 22.44
CA PRO A 91 -8.04 4.57 23.61
C PRO A 91 -9.36 4.61 24.39
N THR A 92 -9.66 3.52 25.09
CA THR A 92 -10.90 3.42 25.89
C THR A 92 -11.02 4.56 26.89
N GLY A 93 -12.10 5.33 26.78
CA GLY A 93 -12.37 6.49 27.65
C GLY A 93 -11.80 7.82 27.16
N GLU A 94 -11.11 7.83 26.04
CA GLU A 94 -10.56 9.02 25.42
C GLU A 94 -11.37 9.41 24.17
N ASP A 95 -11.43 10.71 23.87
CA ASP A 95 -12.13 11.22 22.69
C ASP A 95 -11.27 11.11 21.42
N TYR A 96 -9.95 11.16 21.55
CA TYR A 96 -8.99 11.17 20.44
C TYR A 96 -7.79 10.26 20.73
N ARG A 97 -7.19 9.74 19.68
CA ARG A 97 -5.87 9.12 19.73
C ARG A 97 -4.81 10.22 19.62
N ILE A 98 -4.02 10.39 20.67
CA ILE A 98 -2.86 11.29 20.69
C ILE A 98 -1.62 10.43 20.79
N VAL A 99 -0.62 10.72 19.94
CA VAL A 99 0.69 10.08 19.98
C VAL A 99 1.76 11.13 20.23
N SER A 100 2.82 10.73 20.95
CA SER A 100 3.94 11.62 21.24
C SER A 100 5.22 10.79 21.36
N GLY A 101 6.29 11.23 20.74
CA GLY A 101 7.59 10.58 20.75
C GLY A 101 8.20 10.45 19.37
N ASN A 102 9.10 9.49 19.22
CA ASN A 102 9.82 9.22 17.99
C ASN A 102 8.90 8.75 16.86
N LEU A 103 8.98 9.39 15.70
CA LEU A 103 8.11 9.11 14.54
C LEU A 103 8.20 7.65 14.09
N HIS A 104 9.40 7.04 14.08
CA HIS A 104 9.59 5.64 13.70
C HIS A 104 8.79 4.71 14.61
N GLU A 105 8.91 4.88 15.93
CA GLU A 105 8.20 4.04 16.91
C GLU A 105 6.68 4.22 16.79
N ILE A 106 6.21 5.46 16.58
CA ILE A 106 4.79 5.74 16.37
C ILE A 106 4.26 5.03 15.12
N LEU A 107 4.98 5.08 14.00
CA LEU A 107 4.57 4.42 12.77
C LEU A 107 4.56 2.90 12.93
N LYS A 108 5.58 2.36 13.55
CA LYS A 108 5.70 0.93 13.82
C LYS A 108 4.55 0.43 14.70
N ASP A 109 4.23 1.14 15.77
CA ASP A 109 3.13 0.80 16.69
C ASP A 109 1.74 0.90 16.04
N LEU A 110 1.59 1.76 15.03
CA LEU A 110 0.31 1.94 14.32
C LEU A 110 0.14 0.95 13.17
N ILE A 111 1.23 0.53 12.52
CA ILE A 111 1.15 -0.25 11.27
C ILE A 111 1.38 -1.75 11.50
N GLU A 112 2.48 -2.13 12.14
CA GLU A 112 2.89 -3.53 12.21
C GLU A 112 1.88 -4.45 12.94
N PRO A 113 1.23 -4.03 14.05
CA PRO A 113 0.22 -4.85 14.72
C PRO A 113 -1.03 -5.12 13.87
N GLU A 114 -1.37 -4.21 12.93
CA GLU A 114 -2.53 -4.36 12.05
C GLU A 114 -2.31 -5.34 10.91
N PHE A 115 -1.04 -5.61 10.56
CA PHE A 115 -0.62 -6.46 9.44
C PHE A 115 0.61 -7.32 9.82
N PRO A 116 0.48 -8.21 10.80
CA PRO A 116 1.63 -8.97 11.32
C PRO A 116 2.39 -9.72 10.23
N GLY A 117 3.69 -9.47 10.11
CA GLY A 117 4.59 -10.13 9.16
C GLY A 117 4.46 -9.67 7.71
N LEU A 118 3.45 -8.87 7.37
CA LEU A 118 3.28 -8.33 6.01
C LEU A 118 3.84 -6.92 5.88
N PHE A 119 3.51 -6.00 6.78
CA PHE A 119 4.00 -4.62 6.76
C PHE A 119 5.15 -4.46 7.74
N GLN A 120 6.18 -3.73 7.32
CA GLN A 120 7.34 -3.41 8.16
C GLN A 120 7.73 -1.95 7.98
N VAL A 121 8.05 -1.30 9.09
CA VAL A 121 8.53 0.08 9.13
C VAL A 121 10.05 0.07 9.34
N PRO A 122 10.86 0.44 8.33
CA PRO A 122 12.30 0.48 8.47
C PRO A 122 12.71 1.58 9.46
N VAL A 123 13.85 1.40 10.10
CA VAL A 123 14.45 2.44 10.96
C VAL A 123 14.68 3.69 10.13
N LEU A 124 14.22 4.83 10.62
CA LEU A 124 14.45 6.12 9.96
C LEU A 124 15.89 6.58 10.19
N GLU A 125 16.48 7.21 9.17
CA GLU A 125 17.82 7.80 9.29
C GLU A 125 17.82 9.04 10.19
N GLU A 126 16.70 9.75 10.25
CA GLU A 126 16.51 10.96 11.05
C GLU A 126 15.69 10.67 12.30
N ASP A 127 16.12 11.21 13.43
CA ASP A 127 15.41 11.17 14.69
C ASP A 127 14.39 12.33 14.73
N ILE A 128 13.12 12.02 14.42
CA ILE A 128 12.04 13.01 14.34
C ILE A 128 11.10 12.79 15.51
N GLU A 129 11.04 13.77 16.41
CA GLU A 129 10.08 13.80 17.51
C GLU A 129 8.81 14.55 17.10
N ILE A 130 7.65 13.95 17.35
CA ILE A 130 6.35 14.54 17.03
C ILE A 130 5.33 14.33 18.14
N THR A 131 4.42 15.27 18.28
CA THR A 131 3.17 15.10 19.01
C THR A 131 2.03 15.39 18.07
N TYR A 132 1.11 14.42 17.91
CA TYR A 132 0.02 14.54 16.95
C TYR A 132 -1.28 13.96 17.51
N GLN A 133 -2.39 14.67 17.25
CA GLN A 133 -3.74 14.21 17.54
C GLN A 133 -4.43 13.81 16.26
N PHE A 134 -4.83 12.54 16.16
CA PHE A 134 -5.57 12.04 15.02
C PHE A 134 -7.03 12.51 15.03
N ASP A 135 -7.61 12.67 13.83
CA ASP A 135 -9.05 12.82 13.70
C ASP A 135 -9.76 11.56 14.23
N ARG A 136 -10.90 11.75 14.84
CA ARG A 136 -11.65 10.63 15.43
C ARG A 136 -12.08 9.63 14.37
N TYR A 137 -11.72 8.36 14.56
CA TYR A 137 -12.03 7.26 13.65
C TYR A 137 -11.58 7.50 12.19
N CYS A 138 -10.49 8.20 11.98
CA CYS A 138 -9.89 8.29 10.65
C CYS A 138 -9.32 6.94 10.21
N THR A 139 -9.24 6.72 8.88
CA THR A 139 -8.53 5.54 8.37
C THR A 139 -7.04 5.65 8.67
N LEU A 140 -6.36 4.51 8.80
CA LEU A 140 -4.93 4.48 9.09
C LEU A 140 -4.15 5.26 8.00
N LEU A 141 -4.45 5.05 6.71
CA LEU A 141 -3.81 5.78 5.62
C LEU A 141 -4.00 7.30 5.76
N ALA A 142 -5.25 7.77 5.92
CA ALA A 142 -5.53 9.19 6.00
C ALA A 142 -4.91 9.84 7.24
N GLY A 143 -4.93 9.14 8.39
CA GLY A 143 -4.30 9.60 9.61
C GLY A 143 -2.79 9.74 9.47
N LEU A 144 -2.13 8.72 8.90
CA LEU A 144 -0.69 8.74 8.65
C LEU A 144 -0.29 9.85 7.68
N GLN A 145 -1.04 10.03 6.58
CA GLN A 145 -0.77 11.09 5.62
C GLN A 145 -0.82 12.48 6.27
N LYS A 146 -1.88 12.78 7.03
CA LYS A 146 -2.00 14.08 7.74
C LYS A 146 -0.92 14.27 8.80
N MET A 147 -0.57 13.22 9.53
CA MET A 147 0.50 13.28 10.54
C MET A 147 1.85 13.59 9.90
N LEU A 148 2.17 12.92 8.78
CA LEU A 148 3.42 13.13 8.06
C LEU A 148 3.48 14.48 7.36
N ASP A 149 2.36 14.97 6.84
CA ASP A 149 2.25 16.32 6.27
C ASP A 149 2.62 17.40 7.29
N ALA A 150 2.31 17.20 8.57
CA ALA A 150 2.64 18.15 9.64
C ALA A 150 4.16 18.27 9.90
N VAL A 151 4.96 17.31 9.44
CA VAL A 151 6.43 17.30 9.55
C VAL A 151 7.13 17.31 8.19
N ASP A 152 6.41 17.70 7.14
CA ASP A 152 6.89 17.77 5.76
C ASP A 152 7.49 16.46 5.24
N ARG A 153 6.81 15.38 5.53
CA ARG A 153 7.16 14.00 5.13
C ARG A 153 6.01 13.34 4.38
N ARG A 154 6.29 12.23 3.70
CA ARG A 154 5.30 11.39 3.04
C ARG A 154 5.63 9.92 3.19
N LEU A 155 4.61 9.06 3.06
CA LEU A 155 4.78 7.62 2.96
C LEU A 155 5.39 7.26 1.59
N GLN A 156 6.36 6.36 1.63
CA GLN A 156 6.85 5.61 0.48
C GLN A 156 6.62 4.12 0.76
N ILE A 157 5.82 3.50 -0.08
CA ILE A 157 5.47 2.08 0.05
C ILE A 157 6.20 1.31 -1.04
N CYS A 158 6.78 0.17 -0.69
CA CYS A 158 7.49 -0.67 -1.63
C CYS A 158 7.42 -2.14 -1.19
N TYR A 159 7.08 -3.05 -2.10
CA TYR A 159 7.19 -4.47 -1.80
C TYR A 159 8.64 -4.94 -1.92
N ARG A 160 9.13 -5.56 -0.85
CA ARG A 160 10.46 -6.17 -0.77
C ARG A 160 10.33 -7.67 -0.95
N GLN A 161 10.96 -8.18 -2.00
CA GLN A 161 11.03 -9.63 -2.25
C GLN A 161 11.73 -10.35 -1.09
N GLY A 162 11.20 -11.53 -0.75
CA GLY A 162 11.89 -12.46 0.15
C GLY A 162 13.10 -13.11 -0.53
N ALA A 163 13.99 -13.69 0.27
CA ALA A 163 14.97 -14.63 -0.27
C ALA A 163 14.22 -15.85 -0.86
N PRO A 164 14.85 -16.64 -1.76
CA PRO A 164 14.19 -17.81 -2.34
C PRO A 164 13.56 -18.72 -1.27
N GLY A 165 12.26 -18.99 -1.44
CA GLY A 165 11.45 -19.76 -0.47
C GLY A 165 11.11 -19.02 0.83
N LYS A 166 11.28 -17.72 0.87
CA LYS A 166 10.86 -16.86 1.98
C LYS A 166 9.81 -15.85 1.53
N SER A 167 8.87 -15.54 2.43
CA SER A 167 7.89 -14.49 2.20
C SER A 167 8.57 -13.14 2.08
N GLY A 168 8.11 -12.33 1.12
CA GLY A 168 8.41 -10.90 1.08
C GLY A 168 7.51 -10.10 2.03
N TYR A 169 7.74 -8.80 2.09
CA TYR A 169 7.00 -7.88 2.95
C TYR A 169 6.82 -6.52 2.28
N VAL A 170 5.85 -5.75 2.77
CA VAL A 170 5.60 -4.38 2.37
C VAL A 170 6.38 -3.44 3.29
N GLU A 171 7.37 -2.77 2.75
CA GLU A 171 8.12 -1.73 3.46
C GLU A 171 7.35 -0.42 3.40
N VAL A 172 7.10 0.20 4.55
CA VAL A 172 6.49 1.52 4.66
C VAL A 172 7.52 2.49 5.22
N ALA A 173 8.23 3.14 4.31
CA ALA A 173 9.24 4.12 4.64
C ALA A 173 8.64 5.54 4.70
N VAL A 174 9.37 6.46 5.33
CA VAL A 174 9.08 7.88 5.37
C VAL A 174 10.17 8.63 4.63
N VAL A 175 9.76 9.48 3.69
CA VAL A 175 10.68 10.29 2.89
C VAL A 175 10.29 11.75 2.93
N PRO A 176 11.24 12.70 2.77
CA PRO A 176 10.93 14.10 2.61
C PRO A 176 9.96 14.34 1.45
N ARG A 177 9.08 15.31 1.59
CA ARG A 177 8.32 15.82 0.44
C ARG A 177 9.30 16.52 -0.51
N LYS A 178 9.26 16.16 -1.79
CA LYS A 178 9.98 16.91 -2.81
C LYS A 178 9.09 18.04 -3.29
N ASP A 179 9.59 19.25 -3.14
CA ASP A 179 9.01 20.44 -3.76
C ASP A 179 9.63 20.62 -5.15
N TYR A 180 8.81 20.50 -6.17
CA TYR A 180 9.21 20.71 -7.57
C TYR A 180 8.81 22.11 -8.07
N SER A 181 8.33 23.01 -7.19
CA SER A 181 7.84 24.33 -7.59
C SER A 181 8.91 25.20 -8.26
N GLU A 182 10.19 24.96 -7.96
CA GLU A 182 11.32 25.63 -8.59
C GLU A 182 11.78 24.97 -9.91
N GLU A 183 11.37 23.71 -10.15
CA GLU A 183 11.81 22.93 -11.31
C GLU A 183 10.73 22.88 -12.42
N VAL A 184 9.50 23.27 -12.12
CA VAL A 184 8.35 23.12 -13.02
C VAL A 184 7.56 24.42 -13.14
N GLU A 185 7.62 25.05 -14.33
CA GLU A 185 6.72 26.17 -14.68
C GLU A 185 5.51 25.66 -15.48
N PHE A 186 4.31 26.01 -15.02
CA PHE A 186 3.09 25.84 -15.80
C PHE A 186 2.88 27.06 -16.69
N SER A 187 3.03 26.90 -17.99
CA SER A 187 2.69 27.95 -18.95
C SER A 187 1.16 28.16 -19.01
N GLN A 188 0.73 29.37 -19.36
CA GLN A 188 -0.70 29.70 -19.55
C GLN A 188 -1.39 28.82 -20.60
N ASP A 189 -0.63 28.16 -21.49
CA ASP A 189 -1.13 27.27 -22.53
C ASP A 189 -1.27 25.81 -22.06
N GLY A 190 -1.12 25.52 -20.77
CA GLY A 190 -1.27 24.19 -20.18
C GLY A 190 -0.16 23.20 -20.56
N LYS A 191 1.00 23.69 -21.04
CA LYS A 191 2.18 22.88 -21.34
C LYS A 191 3.16 22.91 -20.17
N LEU A 192 3.58 21.74 -19.74
CA LEU A 192 4.64 21.57 -18.77
C LEU A 192 5.98 21.85 -19.44
N THR A 193 6.76 22.78 -18.89
CA THR A 193 8.15 23.02 -19.33
C THR A 193 9.07 22.61 -18.18
N LEU A 194 10.02 21.75 -18.47
CA LEU A 194 11.11 21.37 -17.56
C LEU A 194 12.34 22.16 -17.99
N ASP A 195 12.94 22.90 -17.06
CA ASP A 195 14.25 23.55 -17.22
C ASP A 195 15.39 22.57 -16.95
#